data_12527b9d4e2450cbcbc55d9ec7ef85b9
#
_entry.id   12527b9d4e2450cbcbc55d9ec7ef85b9
#
_cell.length_a   1.000
_cell.length_b   1.000
_cell.length_c   1.000
_cell.angle_alpha   90.00
_cell.angle_beta   90.00
_cell.angle_gamma   90.00
#
_symmetry.space_group_name_H-M   'P 1'
#
loop_
_entity.id
_entity.type
_entity.pdbx_description
1 polymer ?
#
loop_
_entity_poly.entity_id
_entity_poly.type
_entity_poly.pdbx_seq_one_letter_code
_entity_poly.pdbx_strand_id
1 'polypeptide(L)'
;ENLRAGSILIACGESPGGQPEEGLASPGNPFAKLARELLPAPLAFGAADVDLVTGTETPPNIIQSETYTSANPDNPNEVIVAFNDSKCAGNNNFSAISASTDGGLTFNRILNGSGCSPFANTFGDPVILYNKPTQTWFTVWLDGNAGCTLGGYKSTNPEDPNSWTHFCVHNAGGDDRESGWADNNPSSPFFGRMYVSW
;
A
#
# COMPACT_ATOMS: atom_id res chain seq x y z
N GLU A 1 19.93 -11.67 -9.81
CA GLU A 1 20.06 -10.80 -8.62
C GLU A 1 19.93 -9.35 -9.04
N ASN A 2 19.04 -8.62 -8.42
CA ASN A 2 18.84 -7.19 -8.71
C ASN A 2 19.93 -6.40 -7.96
N LEU A 3 21.04 -6.14 -8.63
CA LEU A 3 22.20 -5.42 -8.07
C LEU A 3 21.82 -4.03 -7.52
N ARG A 4 20.76 -3.42 -8.05
CA ARG A 4 20.30 -2.10 -7.62
C ARG A 4 19.56 -2.17 -6.28
N ALA A 5 18.73 -3.18 -6.08
CA ALA A 5 18.08 -3.44 -4.79
C ALA A 5 19.10 -3.84 -3.72
N GLY A 6 20.07 -4.68 -4.07
CA GLY A 6 21.17 -5.05 -3.18
C GLY A 6 22.00 -3.84 -2.74
N SER A 7 22.29 -2.92 -3.65
CA SER A 7 23.04 -1.69 -3.32
C SER A 7 22.26 -0.76 -2.37
N ILE A 8 20.95 -0.70 -2.50
CA ILE A 8 20.10 0.08 -1.60
C ILE A 8 20.06 -0.55 -0.20
N LEU A 9 19.88 -1.88 -0.12
CA LEU A 9 19.89 -2.61 1.15
C LEU A 9 21.21 -2.48 1.90
N ILE A 10 22.34 -2.54 1.19
CA ILE A 10 23.68 -2.32 1.78
C ILE A 10 23.83 -0.87 2.27
N ALA A 11 23.36 0.11 1.50
CA ALA A 11 23.42 1.52 1.88
C ALA A 11 22.55 1.83 3.11
N CYS A 12 21.45 1.10 3.28
CA CYS A 12 20.55 1.22 4.42
C CYS A 12 20.93 0.36 5.63
N GLY A 13 21.94 -0.52 5.51
CA GLY A 13 22.39 -1.38 6.62
C GLY A 13 21.46 -2.55 6.95
N GLU A 14 20.52 -2.89 6.06
CA GLU A 14 19.50 -3.93 6.27
C GLU A 14 19.90 -5.33 5.79
N SER A 15 21.18 -5.57 5.50
CA SER A 15 21.62 -6.92 5.14
C SER A 15 21.81 -7.79 6.39
N PRO A 16 21.04 -8.87 6.59
CA PRO A 16 21.25 -9.78 7.73
C PRO A 16 22.67 -10.39 7.67
N GLY A 17 23.50 -10.07 8.62
CA GLY A 17 24.86 -10.62 8.73
C GLY A 17 25.94 -9.84 7.99
N GLY A 18 25.63 -8.72 7.37
CA GLY A 18 26.63 -7.81 6.79
C GLY A 18 27.19 -6.88 7.87
N GLN A 19 28.45 -7.08 8.25
CA GLN A 19 29.20 -5.96 8.81
C GLN A 19 29.23 -4.87 7.74
N PRO A 20 29.05 -3.58 8.08
CA PRO A 20 29.21 -2.51 7.11
C PRO A 20 30.61 -2.67 6.47
N GLU A 21 30.63 -2.96 5.18
CA GLU A 21 31.88 -2.95 4.43
C GLU A 21 32.46 -1.55 4.59
N GLU A 22 33.62 -1.44 5.22
CA GLU A 22 34.28 -0.15 5.54
C GLU A 22 34.50 0.73 4.31
N GLY A 23 34.37 0.16 3.10
CA GLY A 23 34.57 0.86 1.82
C GLY A 23 33.47 1.83 1.40
N LEU A 24 32.20 1.60 1.79
CA LEU A 24 31.08 2.47 1.38
C LEU A 24 30.71 3.49 2.46
N ALA A 25 30.96 3.20 3.72
CA ALA A 25 30.72 4.10 4.83
C ALA A 25 31.89 5.06 5.11
N SER A 26 33.00 4.94 4.40
CA SER A 26 34.17 5.81 4.57
C SER A 26 33.81 7.27 4.32
N PRO A 27 34.13 8.19 5.24
CA PRO A 27 33.86 9.64 5.08
C PRO A 27 34.45 10.28 3.81
N GLY A 28 35.36 9.58 3.14
CA GLY A 28 36.02 10.05 1.91
C GLY A 28 35.43 9.47 0.61
N ASN A 29 34.40 8.63 0.67
CA ASN A 29 33.79 8.08 -0.54
C ASN A 29 32.88 9.14 -1.22
N PRO A 30 33.22 9.58 -2.47
CA PRO A 30 32.44 10.61 -3.16
C PRO A 30 31.01 10.17 -3.46
N PHE A 31 30.72 8.87 -3.60
CA PHE A 31 29.37 8.35 -3.78
C PHE A 31 28.56 8.42 -2.49
N ALA A 32 29.15 8.18 -1.33
CA ALA A 32 28.47 8.35 -0.05
C ALA A 32 28.13 9.81 0.23
N LYS A 33 29.02 10.74 -0.17
CA LYS A 33 28.75 12.17 -0.09
C LYS A 33 27.62 12.59 -1.02
N LEU A 34 27.64 12.15 -2.25
CA LEU A 34 26.59 12.40 -3.24
C LEU A 34 25.24 11.86 -2.82
N ALA A 35 25.20 10.64 -2.25
CA ALA A 35 23.99 10.04 -1.71
C ALA A 35 23.41 10.86 -0.55
N ARG A 36 24.25 11.39 0.33
CA ARG A 36 23.81 12.26 1.45
C ARG A 36 23.30 13.62 0.97
N GLU A 37 23.82 14.14 -0.14
CA GLU A 37 23.40 15.43 -0.69
C GLU A 37 22.13 15.34 -1.57
N LEU A 38 21.89 14.19 -2.20
CA LEU A 38 20.76 14.00 -3.13
C LEU A 38 19.56 13.28 -2.53
N LEU A 39 19.75 12.54 -1.45
CA LEU A 39 18.63 11.93 -0.75
C LEU A 39 18.23 12.87 0.40
N PRO A 40 16.95 13.27 0.49
CA PRO A 40 16.45 13.83 1.74
C PRO A 40 16.87 12.88 2.85
N ALA A 41 17.26 13.43 4.01
CA ALA A 41 17.80 12.67 5.12
C ALA A 41 17.04 11.33 5.23
N PRO A 42 17.73 10.18 5.22
CA PRO A 42 17.04 8.91 5.33
C PRO A 42 16.16 9.03 6.55
N LEU A 43 14.90 8.62 6.41
CA LEU A 43 14.00 8.44 7.54
C LEU A 43 14.82 7.82 8.65
N ALA A 44 14.87 8.47 9.80
CA ALA A 44 15.78 8.07 10.87
C ALA A 44 15.61 6.56 11.11
N PHE A 45 16.64 5.80 10.82
CA PHE A 45 16.70 4.39 11.18
C PHE A 45 16.42 4.30 12.68
N GLY A 46 15.32 3.63 13.05
CA GLY A 46 14.87 3.61 14.45
C GLY A 46 13.60 4.41 14.72
N ALA A 47 12.90 4.91 13.70
CA ALA A 47 11.47 5.17 13.88
C ALA A 47 10.82 3.85 14.30
N ALA A 48 10.07 3.85 15.40
CA ALA A 48 9.33 2.68 15.81
C ALA A 48 8.39 2.28 14.67
N ASP A 49 8.28 0.97 14.39
CA ASP A 49 7.27 0.45 13.46
C ASP A 49 5.90 0.96 13.89
N VAL A 50 5.07 1.30 12.91
CA VAL A 50 3.72 1.77 13.15
C VAL A 50 2.74 0.64 12.85
N ASP A 51 1.92 0.31 13.85
CA ASP A 51 0.90 -0.72 13.70
C ASP A 51 -0.23 -0.22 12.78
N LEU A 52 -0.51 -0.98 11.72
CA LEU A 52 -1.59 -0.72 10.76
C LEU A 52 -2.93 -1.23 11.27
N VAL A 53 -2.91 -2.17 12.21
CA VAL A 53 -4.10 -2.85 12.71
C VAL A 53 -4.36 -2.43 14.15
N THR A 54 -5.12 -1.38 14.31
CA THR A 54 -5.51 -0.90 15.63
C THR A 54 -6.68 -1.70 16.20
N GLY A 55 -6.65 -1.94 17.51
CA GLY A 55 -7.69 -2.66 18.25
C GLY A 55 -7.34 -4.11 18.57
N THR A 56 -8.26 -4.80 19.23
CA THR A 56 -8.07 -6.20 19.64
C THR A 56 -8.49 -7.14 18.52
N GLU A 57 -7.61 -8.04 18.15
CA GLU A 57 -7.87 -9.14 17.25
C GLU A 57 -8.29 -10.38 18.05
N THR A 58 -9.22 -11.18 17.50
CA THR A 58 -9.74 -12.39 18.16
C THR A 58 -9.39 -13.63 17.34
N PRO A 59 -8.61 -14.58 17.89
CA PRO A 59 -8.32 -15.83 17.20
C PRO A 59 -9.60 -16.58 16.79
N PRO A 60 -9.60 -17.28 15.63
CA PRO A 60 -8.45 -17.52 14.75
C PRO A 60 -8.20 -16.41 13.70
N ASN A 61 -9.01 -15.38 13.64
CA ASN A 61 -9.02 -14.38 12.57
C ASN A 61 -8.11 -13.18 12.93
N ILE A 62 -6.82 -13.44 13.00
CA ILE A 62 -5.78 -12.47 13.43
C ILE A 62 -4.65 -12.32 12.41
N ILE A 63 -4.87 -12.76 11.15
CA ILE A 63 -3.82 -12.77 10.12
C ILE A 63 -4.03 -11.59 9.19
N GLN A 64 -2.98 -10.82 8.99
CA GLN A 64 -2.83 -9.81 7.95
C GLN A 64 -1.59 -10.13 7.12
N SER A 65 -1.63 -9.87 5.82
CA SER A 65 -0.53 -10.13 4.89
C SER A 65 -0.66 -9.28 3.62
N GLU A 66 0.34 -9.37 2.74
CA GLU A 66 0.31 -8.80 1.39
C GLU A 66 -0.11 -7.33 1.36
N THR A 67 0.75 -6.50 1.94
CA THR A 67 0.49 -5.06 2.05
C THR A 67 0.85 -4.30 0.77
N TYR A 68 0.02 -3.33 0.41
CA TYR A 68 0.31 -2.34 -0.63
C TYR A 68 0.03 -0.93 -0.10
N THR A 69 0.97 0.00 -0.33
CA THR A 69 0.89 1.35 0.24
C THR A 69 0.93 2.40 -0.85
N SER A 70 0.11 3.43 -0.71
CA SER A 70 0.16 4.62 -1.56
C SER A 70 -0.08 5.88 -0.73
N ALA A 71 0.57 6.97 -1.11
CA ALA A 71 0.34 8.29 -0.55
C ALA A 71 -0.32 9.21 -1.59
N ASN A 72 -1.11 10.17 -1.12
CA ASN A 72 -1.65 11.23 -1.95
C ASN A 72 -0.51 12.17 -2.38
N PRO A 73 -0.19 12.31 -3.68
CA PRO A 73 0.92 13.15 -4.12
C PRO A 73 0.70 14.66 -3.91
N ASP A 74 -0.54 15.09 -3.66
CA ASP A 74 -0.87 16.48 -3.34
C ASP A 74 -0.93 16.74 -1.83
N ASN A 75 -1.09 15.69 -1.03
CA ASN A 75 -1.10 15.74 0.42
C ASN A 75 -0.37 14.52 1.01
N PRO A 76 0.95 14.59 1.19
CA PRO A 76 1.73 13.44 1.66
C PRO A 76 1.39 12.99 3.09
N ASN A 77 0.58 13.75 3.83
CA ASN A 77 0.05 13.32 5.11
C ASN A 77 -1.04 12.26 4.97
N GLU A 78 -1.68 12.18 3.81
CA GLU A 78 -2.71 11.17 3.52
C GLU A 78 -2.07 9.94 2.91
N VAL A 79 -2.01 8.85 3.68
CA VAL A 79 -1.42 7.57 3.30
C VAL A 79 -2.45 6.47 3.52
N ILE A 80 -2.63 5.63 2.51
CA ILE A 80 -3.50 4.45 2.60
C ILE A 80 -2.65 3.20 2.43
N VAL A 81 -2.88 2.23 3.31
CA VAL A 81 -2.31 0.88 3.22
C VAL A 81 -3.45 -0.11 3.05
N ALA A 82 -3.40 -0.91 2.01
CA ALA A 82 -4.31 -2.03 1.80
C ALA A 82 -3.60 -3.33 2.17
N PHE A 83 -4.35 -4.32 2.68
CA PHE A 83 -3.79 -5.60 3.12
C PHE A 83 -4.85 -6.70 3.12
N ASN A 84 -4.38 -7.94 3.03
CA ASN A 84 -5.20 -9.12 3.30
C ASN A 84 -5.56 -9.14 4.79
N ASP A 85 -6.81 -9.45 5.10
CA ASP A 85 -7.34 -9.38 6.44
C ASP A 85 -8.29 -10.53 6.76
N SER A 86 -7.93 -11.34 7.71
CA SER A 86 -8.77 -12.46 8.13
C SER A 86 -9.89 -12.10 9.11
N LYS A 87 -9.95 -10.86 9.61
CA LYS A 87 -10.89 -10.44 10.67
C LYS A 87 -12.33 -10.85 10.38
N CYS A 88 -12.78 -10.68 9.15
CA CYS A 88 -14.13 -11.00 8.72
C CYS A 88 -14.18 -12.06 7.60
N ALA A 89 -13.18 -12.93 7.54
CA ALA A 89 -13.08 -13.99 6.53
C ALA A 89 -14.32 -14.90 6.46
N GLY A 90 -14.97 -15.16 7.58
CA GLY A 90 -16.23 -15.93 7.62
C GLY A 90 -17.41 -15.30 6.87
N ASN A 91 -17.28 -14.03 6.47
CA ASN A 91 -18.25 -13.28 5.66
C ASN A 91 -17.73 -13.02 4.23
N ASN A 92 -16.75 -13.78 3.76
CA ASN A 92 -16.07 -13.55 2.48
C ASN A 92 -15.50 -12.12 2.37
N ASN A 93 -14.92 -11.61 3.44
CA ASN A 93 -14.32 -10.30 3.50
C ASN A 93 -12.87 -10.48 3.96
N PHE A 94 -11.96 -10.58 2.97
CA PHE A 94 -10.54 -10.85 3.19
C PHE A 94 -9.65 -9.65 2.90
N SER A 95 -10.22 -8.49 2.61
CA SER A 95 -9.44 -7.29 2.27
C SER A 95 -9.81 -6.14 3.19
N ALA A 96 -8.81 -5.36 3.58
CA ALA A 96 -8.98 -4.18 4.41
C ALA A 96 -8.03 -3.05 4.01
N ILE A 97 -8.27 -1.88 4.54
CA ILE A 97 -7.36 -0.75 4.50
C ILE A 97 -7.19 -0.12 5.86
N SER A 98 -6.05 0.53 6.05
CA SER A 98 -5.82 1.51 7.10
C SER A 98 -5.42 2.85 6.50
N ALA A 99 -5.90 3.93 7.09
CA ALA A 99 -5.65 5.29 6.64
C ALA A 99 -4.85 6.08 7.68
N SER A 100 -3.95 6.92 7.19
CA SER A 100 -3.20 7.91 7.97
C SER A 100 -3.46 9.29 7.40
N THR A 101 -3.55 10.30 8.28
CA THR A 101 -3.64 11.73 7.95
C THR A 101 -2.45 12.54 8.48
N ASP A 102 -1.45 11.86 9.00
CA ASP A 102 -0.26 12.46 9.63
C ASP A 102 1.06 11.98 9.01
N GLY A 103 1.02 11.52 7.76
CA GLY A 103 2.22 11.08 7.03
C GLY A 103 2.70 9.68 7.44
N GLY A 104 1.83 8.85 7.99
CA GLY A 104 2.15 7.49 8.39
C GLY A 104 2.62 7.37 9.84
N LEU A 105 2.49 8.42 10.65
CA LEU A 105 2.85 8.36 12.08
C LEU A 105 1.81 7.56 12.89
N THR A 106 0.53 7.64 12.49
CA THR A 106 -0.53 6.81 13.05
C THR A 106 -1.46 6.31 11.94
N PHE A 107 -2.07 5.15 12.15
CA PHE A 107 -3.04 4.56 11.22
C PHE A 107 -4.34 4.20 11.95
N ASN A 108 -5.45 4.41 11.23
CA ASN A 108 -6.77 3.96 11.64
C ASN A 108 -7.29 2.94 10.64
N ARG A 109 -7.60 1.73 11.10
CA ARG A 109 -8.24 0.71 10.28
C ARG A 109 -9.67 1.14 9.95
N ILE A 110 -10.03 1.11 8.67
CA ILE A 110 -11.35 1.53 8.21
C ILE A 110 -12.34 0.38 8.37
N LEU A 111 -13.26 0.54 9.28
CA LEU A 111 -14.25 -0.48 9.64
C LEU A 111 -15.65 0.11 9.52
N ASN A 112 -16.60 -0.69 9.03
CA ASN A 112 -18.01 -0.37 9.03
C ASN A 112 -18.67 -0.60 10.42
N GLY A 113 -19.95 -0.33 10.53
CA GLY A 113 -20.68 -0.47 11.80
C GLY A 113 -20.76 -1.90 12.37
N SER A 114 -20.42 -2.92 11.59
CA SER A 114 -20.30 -4.33 12.06
C SER A 114 -18.90 -4.66 12.57
N GLY A 115 -17.95 -3.75 12.47
CA GLY A 115 -16.56 -3.96 12.84
C GLY A 115 -15.73 -4.72 11.78
N CYS A 116 -16.28 -4.89 10.58
CA CYS A 116 -15.59 -5.43 9.42
C CYS A 116 -15.13 -4.31 8.47
N SER A 117 -14.23 -4.62 7.55
CA SER A 117 -13.93 -3.69 6.47
C SER A 117 -15.18 -3.46 5.60
N PRO A 118 -15.31 -2.32 4.91
CA PRO A 118 -16.47 -2.06 4.06
C PRO A 118 -16.49 -2.88 2.75
N PHE A 119 -15.48 -3.71 2.50
CA PHE A 119 -15.20 -4.37 1.23
C PHE A 119 -15.74 -5.81 1.21
N ALA A 120 -17.03 -5.97 1.00
CA ALA A 120 -17.66 -7.28 0.99
C ALA A 120 -17.28 -8.12 -0.25
N ASN A 121 -17.24 -9.46 -0.08
CA ASN A 121 -16.91 -10.44 -1.11
C ASN A 121 -15.55 -10.19 -1.79
N THR A 122 -14.51 -9.95 -1.00
CA THR A 122 -13.13 -9.76 -1.47
C THR A 122 -12.24 -10.89 -0.99
N PHE A 123 -11.20 -11.24 -1.75
CA PHE A 123 -10.36 -12.40 -1.49
C PHE A 123 -8.87 -12.07 -1.38
N GLY A 124 -8.51 -10.80 -1.23
CA GLY A 124 -7.14 -10.40 -0.97
C GLY A 124 -6.37 -9.92 -2.21
N ASP A 125 -5.04 -9.98 -2.12
CA ASP A 125 -4.07 -9.49 -3.10
C ASP A 125 -4.27 -8.01 -3.45
N PRO A 126 -4.15 -7.10 -2.47
CA PRO A 126 -4.58 -5.72 -2.63
C PRO A 126 -3.61 -4.86 -3.44
N VAL A 127 -4.18 -3.97 -4.24
CA VAL A 127 -3.50 -2.79 -4.80
C VAL A 127 -4.27 -1.57 -4.35
N ILE A 128 -3.57 -0.50 -3.96
CA ILE A 128 -4.16 0.81 -3.67
C ILE A 128 -3.54 1.88 -4.57
N LEU A 129 -4.36 2.64 -5.27
CA LEU A 129 -3.95 3.67 -6.21
C LEU A 129 -4.66 4.98 -5.89
N TYR A 130 -3.95 6.08 -6.09
CA TYR A 130 -4.55 7.42 -6.09
C TYR A 130 -4.56 8.00 -7.49
N ASN A 131 -5.68 8.51 -7.92
CA ASN A 131 -5.84 9.23 -9.19
C ASN A 131 -5.92 10.73 -8.91
N LYS A 132 -4.84 11.45 -9.19
CA LYS A 132 -4.71 12.89 -8.92
C LYS A 132 -5.76 13.75 -9.63
N PRO A 133 -6.02 13.60 -10.95
CA PRO A 133 -7.01 14.45 -11.63
C PRO A 133 -8.42 14.36 -11.06
N THR A 134 -8.80 13.21 -10.51
CA THR A 134 -10.13 13.00 -9.93
C THR A 134 -10.15 13.04 -8.42
N GLN A 135 -8.97 13.17 -7.79
CA GLN A 135 -8.80 13.13 -6.33
C GLN A 135 -9.46 11.90 -5.70
N THR A 136 -9.29 10.75 -6.36
CA THR A 136 -10.00 9.52 -6.02
C THR A 136 -9.01 8.40 -5.70
N TRP A 137 -9.23 7.71 -4.61
CA TRP A 137 -8.58 6.46 -4.23
C TRP A 137 -9.28 5.29 -4.90
N PHE A 138 -8.51 4.30 -5.33
CA PHE A 138 -8.97 3.05 -5.91
C PHE A 138 -8.26 1.89 -5.24
N THR A 139 -9.02 0.93 -4.75
CA THR A 139 -8.48 -0.40 -4.41
C THR A 139 -8.72 -1.33 -5.59
N VAL A 140 -7.84 -2.30 -5.80
CA VAL A 140 -8.08 -3.45 -6.69
C VAL A 140 -7.64 -4.70 -5.95
N TRP A 141 -8.39 -5.78 -6.08
CA TRP A 141 -8.15 -7.08 -5.45
C TRP A 141 -8.98 -8.18 -6.10
N LEU A 142 -8.75 -9.41 -5.69
CA LEU A 142 -9.59 -10.55 -6.07
C LEU A 142 -11.01 -10.32 -5.55
N ASP A 143 -11.98 -10.42 -6.45
CA ASP A 143 -13.36 -9.98 -6.23
C ASP A 143 -14.34 -11.14 -6.44
N GLY A 144 -15.23 -11.35 -5.48
CA GLY A 144 -16.32 -12.33 -5.56
C GLY A 144 -17.70 -11.71 -5.72
N ASN A 145 -17.78 -10.42 -5.97
CA ASN A 145 -19.06 -9.78 -6.27
C ASN A 145 -19.62 -10.28 -7.60
N ALA A 146 -20.96 -10.39 -7.71
CA ALA A 146 -21.60 -10.98 -8.86
C ALA A 146 -21.15 -10.33 -10.18
N GLY A 147 -20.60 -11.16 -11.09
CA GLY A 147 -20.10 -10.73 -12.40
C GLY A 147 -18.73 -10.08 -12.37
N CYS A 148 -17.94 -10.32 -11.32
CA CYS A 148 -16.58 -9.82 -11.20
C CYS A 148 -15.65 -10.88 -10.62
N THR A 149 -14.40 -10.94 -11.08
CA THR A 149 -13.35 -11.81 -10.57
C THR A 149 -12.12 -10.99 -10.16
N LEU A 150 -11.92 -9.84 -10.80
CA LEU A 150 -10.98 -8.80 -10.39
C LEU A 150 -11.74 -7.48 -10.34
N GLY A 151 -11.76 -6.84 -9.20
CA GLY A 151 -12.50 -5.60 -9.00
C GLY A 151 -11.95 -4.80 -7.83
N GLY A 152 -12.74 -3.87 -7.34
CA GLY A 152 -12.32 -3.06 -6.21
C GLY A 152 -13.37 -2.02 -5.82
N TYR A 153 -12.90 -1.07 -5.06
CA TYR A 153 -13.73 0.03 -4.59
C TYR A 153 -13.02 1.36 -4.80
N LYS A 154 -13.78 2.41 -4.97
CA LYS A 154 -13.26 3.78 -5.12
C LYS A 154 -13.92 4.73 -4.15
N SER A 155 -13.15 5.72 -3.68
CA SER A 155 -13.62 6.76 -2.77
C SER A 155 -12.84 8.06 -2.95
N THR A 156 -13.49 9.19 -2.75
CA THR A 156 -12.87 10.52 -2.57
C THR A 156 -12.70 10.89 -1.08
N ASN A 157 -13.18 10.05 -0.17
CA ASN A 157 -13.06 10.22 1.27
C ASN A 157 -12.73 8.85 1.91
N PRO A 158 -11.46 8.39 1.83
CA PRO A 158 -11.09 7.01 2.17
C PRO A 158 -11.28 6.66 3.65
N GLU A 159 -11.36 7.64 4.53
CA GLU A 159 -11.59 7.45 5.97
C GLU A 159 -13.04 7.11 6.32
N ASP A 160 -13.98 7.47 5.46
CA ASP A 160 -15.39 7.14 5.66
C ASP A 160 -15.69 5.75 5.05
N PRO A 161 -16.01 4.74 5.87
CA PRO A 161 -16.32 3.39 5.38
C PRO A 161 -17.54 3.34 4.46
N ASN A 162 -18.42 4.34 4.48
CA ASN A 162 -19.61 4.40 3.65
C ASN A 162 -19.39 5.10 2.29
N SER A 163 -18.20 5.69 2.09
CA SER A 163 -17.87 6.42 0.86
C SER A 163 -17.41 5.53 -0.28
N TRP A 164 -17.06 4.28 0.01
CA TRP A 164 -16.49 3.34 -0.92
C TRP A 164 -17.56 2.74 -1.84
N THR A 165 -17.35 2.84 -3.16
CA THR A 165 -18.26 2.33 -4.18
C THR A 165 -17.56 1.27 -5.02
N HIS A 166 -18.15 0.09 -5.12
CA HIS A 166 -17.65 -1.04 -5.90
C HIS A 166 -17.58 -0.73 -7.42
N PHE A 167 -16.56 -1.30 -8.07
CA PHE A 167 -16.43 -1.37 -9.53
C PHE A 167 -15.76 -2.68 -9.95
N CYS A 168 -16.02 -3.14 -11.16
CA CYS A 168 -15.43 -4.34 -11.71
C CYS A 168 -14.35 -3.98 -12.75
N VAL A 169 -13.23 -4.72 -12.72
CA VAL A 169 -12.15 -4.63 -13.71
C VAL A 169 -12.24 -5.75 -14.72
N HIS A 170 -12.41 -7.00 -14.26
CA HIS A 170 -12.44 -8.20 -15.12
C HIS A 170 -13.40 -9.25 -14.54
N ASN A 171 -13.93 -10.14 -15.39
CA ASN A 171 -14.92 -11.15 -14.98
C ASN A 171 -14.79 -12.51 -15.68
N ALA A 172 -13.61 -12.92 -16.10
CA ALA A 172 -13.43 -14.18 -16.82
C ALA A 172 -12.82 -15.32 -15.98
N GLY A 173 -12.42 -15.09 -14.74
CA GLY A 173 -11.79 -16.05 -13.85
C GLY A 173 -10.31 -16.33 -14.19
N GLY A 174 -9.61 -16.91 -13.21
CA GLY A 174 -8.17 -17.16 -13.32
C GLY A 174 -7.30 -15.96 -13.03
N ASP A 175 -7.87 -14.90 -12.49
CA ASP A 175 -7.16 -13.69 -12.05
C ASP A 175 -6.39 -14.00 -10.77
N ASP A 176 -5.16 -13.48 -10.67
CA ASP A 176 -4.26 -13.67 -9.54
C ASP A 176 -3.13 -12.65 -9.58
N ARG A 177 -2.64 -12.20 -8.42
CA ARG A 177 -1.46 -11.36 -8.24
C ARG A 177 -1.50 -10.04 -9.00
N GLU A 178 -2.50 -9.24 -8.76
CA GLU A 178 -2.60 -7.93 -9.37
C GLU A 178 -1.49 -6.98 -8.93
N SER A 179 -1.10 -6.13 -9.86
CA SER A 179 -0.23 -4.98 -9.63
C SER A 179 -0.82 -3.76 -10.31
N GLY A 180 -0.56 -2.58 -9.78
CA GLY A 180 -1.15 -1.37 -10.33
C GLY A 180 -0.25 -0.15 -10.23
N TRP A 181 -0.53 0.81 -11.11
CA TRP A 181 0.13 2.09 -11.13
C TRP A 181 -0.78 3.18 -11.69
N ALA A 182 -0.66 4.41 -11.16
CA ALA A 182 -1.37 5.58 -11.65
C ALA A 182 -0.38 6.64 -12.15
N ASP A 183 -0.60 7.17 -13.34
CA ASP A 183 0.17 8.29 -13.87
C ASP A 183 -0.34 9.60 -13.28
N ASN A 184 0.29 10.04 -12.21
CA ASN A 184 -0.01 11.29 -11.52
C ASN A 184 0.92 12.45 -11.91
N ASN A 185 1.75 12.29 -12.95
CA ASN A 185 2.61 13.35 -13.44
C ASN A 185 1.83 14.29 -14.37
N PRO A 186 1.60 15.57 -13.98
CA PRO A 186 0.84 16.51 -14.81
C PRO A 186 1.52 16.87 -16.14
N SER A 187 2.81 16.57 -16.29
CA SER A 187 3.53 16.76 -17.55
C SER A 187 3.47 15.56 -18.48
N SER A 188 2.90 14.44 -18.04
CA SER A 188 2.75 13.23 -18.85
C SER A 188 1.61 13.38 -19.84
N PRO A 189 1.76 12.90 -21.11
CA PRO A 189 0.65 12.81 -22.04
C PRO A 189 -0.42 11.77 -21.60
N PHE A 190 -0.11 10.98 -20.58
CA PHE A 190 -0.99 9.97 -20.01
C PHE A 190 -1.51 10.32 -18.61
N PHE A 191 -1.37 11.58 -18.20
CA PHE A 191 -1.80 12.06 -16.91
C PHE A 191 -3.23 11.60 -16.55
N GLY A 192 -3.38 10.98 -15.40
CA GLY A 192 -4.64 10.44 -14.91
C GLY A 192 -4.99 9.02 -15.39
N ARG A 193 -4.14 8.40 -16.22
CA ARG A 193 -4.34 6.99 -16.56
C ARG A 193 -3.92 6.09 -15.41
N MET A 194 -4.69 5.06 -15.21
CA MET A 194 -4.38 3.97 -14.28
C MET A 194 -4.17 2.69 -15.06
N TYR A 195 -3.27 1.86 -14.55
CA TYR A 195 -2.89 0.59 -15.16
C TYR A 195 -2.98 -0.47 -14.08
N VAL A 196 -3.60 -1.58 -14.41
CA VAL A 196 -3.65 -2.78 -13.58
C VAL A 196 -3.22 -3.95 -14.46
N SER A 197 -2.38 -4.80 -13.93
CA SER A 197 -1.98 -6.08 -14.52
C SER A 197 -2.28 -7.20 -13.54
N TRP A 198 -2.61 -8.37 -14.04
CA TRP A 198 -2.94 -9.56 -13.27
C TRP A 198 -2.58 -10.84 -14.03
#